data_1849510ee3fc27e1d7452dd94c9c20eb
#
_entry.id   1849510ee3fc27e1d7452dd94c9c20eb
#
_cell.length_a   1.000
_cell.length_b   1.000
_cell.length_c   1.000
_cell.angle_alpha   90.00
_cell.angle_beta   90.00
_cell.angle_gamma   90.00
#
_symmetry.space_group_name_H-M   'P 1'
#
loop_
_entity.id
_entity.type
_entity.pdbx_description
1 polymer ?
#
loop_
_entity_poly.entity_id
_entity_poly.type
_entity_poly.pdbx_seq_one_letter_code
_entity_poly.pdbx_strand_id
1 'polypeptide(L)'
;MSTVSVTTPASAVLARKKVTTLTLRQKKERGEPITMLTAYDHPTALSMDQAGVDAILVGDSLGMVVLGYANTLPVTMEEMLHHCRA
;
A
#
# COMPACT_ATOMS: atom_id res chain seq x y z
N MET A 1 -2.90 -18.56 -7.52
CA MET A 1 -3.55 -18.39 -6.82
C MET A 1 -4.59 -18.64 -6.52
N SER A 2 -4.69 -18.69 -6.32
CA SER A 2 -5.70 -19.07 -6.04
C SER A 2 -6.79 -18.46 -5.67
N THR A 3 -7.52 -18.65 -6.09
CA THR A 3 -8.84 -18.36 -5.93
C THR A 3 -9.41 -18.41 -4.57
N VAL A 4 -8.68 -18.84 -3.69
CA VAL A 4 -9.15 -19.02 -2.36
C VAL A 4 -9.66 -17.74 -1.73
N SER A 5 -9.07 -16.66 -2.08
CA SER A 5 -9.46 -15.37 -1.56
C SER A 5 -10.86 -14.96 -1.94
N VAL A 6 -11.40 -15.56 -2.96
CA VAL A 6 -12.71 -15.20 -3.41
C VAL A 6 -13.76 -15.33 -2.34
N THR A 7 -13.54 -16.25 -1.43
CA THR A 7 -14.50 -16.51 -0.38
C THR A 7 -14.13 -15.91 0.96
N THR A 8 -13.21 -14.96 0.99
CA THR A 8 -12.86 -14.31 2.25
C THR A 8 -14.08 -13.61 2.84
N PRO A 9 -14.52 -13.98 4.03
CA PRO A 9 -15.67 -13.34 4.65
C PRO A 9 -15.41 -11.87 4.93
N ALA A 10 -16.44 -11.05 4.80
CA ALA A 10 -16.34 -9.66 5.15
C ALA A 10 -15.93 -9.47 6.64
N SER A 11 -16.38 -10.35 7.50
CA SER A 11 -16.00 -10.32 8.91
C SER A 11 -14.51 -10.53 9.13
N ALA A 12 -13.87 -11.35 8.30
CA ALA A 12 -12.42 -11.55 8.39
C ALA A 12 -11.64 -10.30 7.98
N VAL A 13 -12.12 -9.59 6.95
CA VAL A 13 -11.52 -8.32 6.53
C VAL A 13 -11.70 -7.27 7.62
N LEU A 14 -12.90 -7.17 8.18
CA LEU A 14 -13.20 -6.20 9.23
C LEU A 14 -12.47 -6.49 10.54
N ALA A 15 -12.17 -7.76 10.79
CA ALA A 15 -11.45 -8.16 12.00
C ALA A 15 -9.94 -8.03 11.85
N ARG A 16 -9.44 -7.69 10.68
CA ARG A 16 -8.01 -7.55 10.45
C ARG A 16 -7.46 -6.42 11.32
N LYS A 17 -6.43 -6.74 12.08
CA LYS A 17 -5.77 -5.76 12.93
C LYS A 17 -5.01 -4.74 12.11
N LYS A 18 -5.02 -3.51 12.59
CA LYS A 18 -4.22 -2.46 12.00
C LYS A 18 -2.74 -2.84 12.06
N VAL A 19 -2.04 -2.68 10.94
CA VAL A 19 -0.59 -2.87 10.88
C VAL A 19 0.08 -1.63 11.48
N THR A 20 0.96 -1.85 12.43
CA THR A 20 1.72 -0.80 13.10
C THR A 20 3.22 -1.03 12.93
N THR A 21 4.03 -0.08 13.37
CA THR A 21 5.48 -0.26 13.38
C THR A 21 5.89 -1.46 14.24
N LEU A 22 5.17 -1.71 15.31
CA LEU A 22 5.42 -2.87 16.16
C LEU A 22 5.12 -4.17 15.39
N THR A 23 4.04 -4.20 14.61
CA THR A 23 3.69 -5.35 13.77
C THR A 23 4.84 -5.69 12.81
N LEU A 24 5.39 -4.66 12.16
CA LEU A 24 6.50 -4.84 11.21
C LEU A 24 7.75 -5.35 11.91
N ARG A 25 8.05 -4.83 13.10
CA ARG A 25 9.19 -5.28 13.89
C ARG A 25 9.04 -6.74 14.30
N GLN A 26 7.86 -7.12 14.75
CA GLN A 26 7.57 -8.49 15.14
C GLN A 26 7.71 -9.46 13.97
N LYS A 27 7.27 -9.07 12.78
CA LYS A 27 7.46 -9.89 11.58
C LYS A 27 8.93 -10.09 11.28
N LYS A 28 9.74 -9.05 11.40
CA LYS A 28 11.19 -9.15 11.21
C LYS A 28 11.81 -10.12 12.20
N GLU A 29 11.43 -10.02 13.46
CA GLU A 29 11.97 -10.89 14.51
C GLU A 29 11.61 -12.36 14.31
N ARG A 30 10.40 -12.62 13.79
CA ARG A 30 9.93 -13.98 13.52
C ARG A 30 10.35 -14.51 12.15
N GLY A 31 11.04 -13.71 11.34
CA GLY A 31 11.42 -14.09 9.99
C GLY A 31 10.24 -14.16 9.02
N GLU A 32 9.12 -13.51 9.32
CA GLU A 32 7.96 -13.45 8.43
C GLU A 32 8.15 -12.36 7.39
N PRO A 33 7.80 -12.62 6.11
CA PRO A 33 7.95 -11.61 5.09
C PRO A 33 7.00 -10.43 5.30
N ILE A 34 7.49 -9.23 4.97
CA ILE A 34 6.71 -8.00 4.97
C ILE A 34 6.42 -7.65 3.51
N THR A 35 5.14 -7.47 3.19
CA THR A 35 4.72 -7.13 1.83
C THR A 35 4.54 -5.63 1.68
N MET A 36 5.05 -5.08 0.58
CA MET A 36 4.91 -3.67 0.24
C MET A 36 4.60 -3.55 -1.25
N LEU A 37 3.57 -2.79 -1.58
CA LEU A 37 3.20 -2.51 -2.96
C LEU A 37 3.02 -1.01 -3.14
N THR A 38 3.21 -0.55 -4.38
CA THR A 38 3.05 0.86 -4.72
C THR A 38 1.61 1.15 -5.10
N ALA A 39 1.06 2.24 -4.59
CA ALA A 39 -0.25 2.77 -4.98
C ALA A 39 -0.24 4.28 -4.92
N TYR A 40 -1.00 4.92 -5.80
CA TYR A 40 -1.06 6.38 -5.90
C TYR A 40 -2.47 6.95 -5.72
N ASP A 41 -3.48 6.11 -5.56
CA ASP A 41 -4.86 6.55 -5.43
C ASP A 41 -5.62 5.67 -4.45
N HIS A 42 -6.80 6.13 -4.07
CA HIS A 42 -7.61 5.47 -3.07
C HIS A 42 -8.09 4.07 -3.49
N PRO A 43 -8.68 3.89 -4.68
CA PRO A 43 -9.20 2.56 -5.03
C PRO A 43 -8.11 1.50 -5.10
N THR A 44 -6.94 1.83 -5.61
CA THR A 44 -5.81 0.91 -5.68
C THR A 44 -5.32 0.57 -4.27
N ALA A 45 -5.15 1.58 -3.42
CA ALA A 45 -4.71 1.38 -2.04
C ALA A 45 -5.72 0.55 -1.25
N LEU A 46 -7.01 0.80 -1.43
CA LEU A 46 -8.07 0.04 -0.77
C LEU A 46 -8.02 -1.43 -1.17
N SER A 47 -7.86 -1.72 -2.45
CA SER A 47 -7.76 -3.09 -2.94
C SER A 47 -6.55 -3.81 -2.35
N MET A 48 -5.41 -3.13 -2.26
CA MET A 48 -4.20 -3.69 -1.67
C MET A 48 -4.36 -3.94 -0.17
N ASP A 49 -4.99 -3.01 0.53
CA ASP A 49 -5.26 -3.16 1.96
C ASP A 49 -6.17 -4.36 2.22
N GLN A 50 -7.22 -4.50 1.44
CA GLN A 50 -8.12 -5.65 1.54
C GLN A 50 -7.43 -6.96 1.18
N ALA A 51 -6.44 -6.93 0.29
CA ALA A 51 -5.65 -8.11 -0.06
C ALA A 51 -4.64 -8.50 1.04
N GLY A 52 -4.41 -7.63 2.00
CA GLY A 52 -3.58 -7.95 3.15
C GLY A 52 -2.14 -7.51 3.08
N VAL A 53 -1.79 -6.56 2.22
CA VAL A 53 -0.42 -6.03 2.21
C VAL A 53 -0.12 -5.30 3.52
N ASP A 54 1.13 -5.34 3.95
CA ASP A 54 1.55 -4.73 5.21
C ASP A 54 1.83 -3.23 5.08
N ALA A 55 2.29 -2.80 3.91
CA ALA A 55 2.64 -1.40 3.69
C ALA A 55 2.39 -0.99 2.24
N ILE A 56 2.11 0.28 2.05
CA ILE A 56 1.91 0.88 0.73
C ILE A 56 2.94 1.98 0.54
N LEU A 57 3.61 1.96 -0.60
CA LEU A 57 4.59 2.97 -0.98
C LEU A 57 3.94 4.00 -1.88
N VAL A 58 4.00 5.25 -1.49
CA VAL A 58 3.66 6.38 -2.36
C VAL A 58 4.98 7.08 -2.70
N GLY A 59 5.59 6.68 -3.81
CA GLY A 59 6.89 7.19 -4.22
C GLY A 59 6.81 8.31 -5.25
N ASP A 60 7.88 9.04 -5.42
CA ASP A 60 7.94 10.17 -6.36
C ASP A 60 7.86 9.73 -7.82
N SER A 61 7.99 8.46 -8.13
CA SER A 61 7.71 7.92 -9.45
C SER A 61 6.30 8.24 -9.94
N LEU A 62 5.39 8.63 -9.03
CA LEU A 62 4.06 9.11 -9.42
C LEU A 62 4.14 10.27 -10.41
N GLY A 63 5.19 11.08 -10.35
CA GLY A 63 5.41 12.17 -11.28
C GLY A 63 5.51 11.69 -12.72
N MET A 64 6.16 10.56 -12.94
CA MET A 64 6.30 9.97 -14.26
C MET A 64 5.09 9.16 -14.68
N VAL A 65 4.57 8.36 -13.77
CA VAL A 65 3.51 7.38 -14.06
C VAL A 65 2.13 8.02 -14.11
N VAL A 66 1.87 8.96 -13.22
CA VAL A 66 0.54 9.58 -13.08
C VAL A 66 0.49 10.98 -13.68
N LEU A 67 1.50 11.80 -13.38
CA LEU A 67 1.52 13.21 -13.78
C LEU A 67 2.17 13.47 -15.14
N GLY A 68 2.82 12.46 -15.72
CA GLY A 68 3.40 12.57 -17.05
C GLY A 68 4.72 13.31 -17.15
N TYR A 69 5.41 13.50 -16.03
CA TYR A 69 6.73 14.15 -16.05
C TYR A 69 7.78 13.22 -16.67
N ALA A 70 8.79 13.80 -17.29
CA ALA A 70 9.87 13.03 -17.91
C ALA A 70 10.79 12.36 -16.89
N ASN A 71 10.84 12.91 -15.66
CA ASN A 71 11.62 12.35 -14.55
C ASN A 71 10.98 12.81 -13.23
N THR A 72 11.61 12.46 -12.10
CA THR A 72 11.05 12.77 -10.78
C THR A 72 11.45 14.16 -10.24
N LEU A 73 12.33 14.86 -10.92
CA LEU A 73 12.82 16.16 -10.42
C LEU A 73 11.74 17.23 -10.22
N PRO A 74 10.72 17.34 -11.11
CA PRO A 74 9.67 18.35 -10.90
C PRO A 74 8.63 17.98 -9.85
N VAL A 75 8.68 16.78 -9.28
CA VAL A 75 7.68 16.37 -8.27
C VAL A 75 7.83 17.21 -7.01
N THR A 76 6.74 17.82 -6.58
CA THR A 76 6.72 18.65 -5.38
C THR A 76 6.26 17.88 -4.16
N MET A 77 6.58 18.41 -2.97
CA MET A 77 6.07 17.84 -1.73
C MET A 77 4.54 17.92 -1.66
N GLU A 78 3.94 18.96 -2.23
CA GLU A 78 2.49 19.10 -2.28
C GLU A 78 1.84 17.98 -3.10
N GLU A 79 2.44 17.62 -4.22
CA GLU A 79 1.97 16.50 -5.04
C GLU A 79 2.08 15.19 -4.29
N MET A 80 3.18 14.97 -3.57
CA MET A 80 3.35 13.79 -2.74
C MET A 80 2.29 13.71 -1.64
N LEU A 81 2.03 14.82 -0.96
CA LEU A 81 1.00 14.88 0.08
C LEU A 81 -0.39 14.64 -0.49
N HIS A 82 -0.68 15.16 -1.68
CA HIS A 82 -1.97 14.94 -2.34
C HIS A 82 -2.22 13.44 -2.54
N HIS A 83 -1.24 12.73 -3.09
CA HIS A 83 -1.38 11.30 -3.34
C HIS A 83 -1.37 10.46 -2.08
N CYS A 84 -0.68 10.89 -1.03
CA CYS A 84 -0.74 10.22 0.27
C CYS A 84 -2.11 10.38 0.94
N ARG A 85 -2.81 11.50 0.68
CA ARG A 85 -4.16 11.71 1.21
C ARG A 85 -5.22 10.95 0.44
N ALA A 86 -4.97 10.72 -0.80
CA ALA A 86 -5.91 9.98 -1.63
C ALA A 86 -6.00 8.53 -1.19
#